data_d2d2c9d038674d137b30c7afed73c996
#
_entry.id   d2d2c9d038674d137b30c7afed73c996
#
_cell.length_a   1.000
_cell.length_b   1.000
_cell.length_c   1.000
_cell.angle_alpha   90.00
_cell.angle_beta   90.00
_cell.angle_gamma   90.00
#
_symmetry.space_group_name_H-M   'P 1'
#
loop_
_entity.id
_entity.type
_entity.pdbx_description
1 polymer ?
#
loop_
_entity_poly.entity_id
_entity_poly.type
_entity_poly.pdbx_seq_one_letter_code
_entity_poly.pdbx_strand_id
1 'polypeptide(L)'
;MKLETNEFGNTGLQVTRLGYGAMELREGPEDLANDLLNLVLDSGINFIDTSIDYGDSEKLIGKFISHRRSEFFLASKCGCPIGAEGDHIFTKENITNGINQSLKLLKTDYLDLVQLHNPIKNVVEENDVIQTLLDIKQEGKVRFIGTSSVLPALSDHINMSVFDAFQIPYSALNREHEKLITSASKSGAGTIIRGGVSKGEFGRNREWDNFSKSNLDDLLDEGESRTSFLLRFTLSHPELDTTIVGTKNTEHFKENIKTASRGILSANIYEEAKKRLTLSGVSPVN
;
A
#
# COMPACT_ATOMS: atom_id res chain seq x y z
N MET A 1 10.00 19.97 4.60
CA MET A 1 9.99 19.50 3.18
C MET A 1 8.56 19.18 2.82
N LYS A 2 8.11 19.51 1.60
CA LYS A 2 6.73 19.21 1.19
C LYS A 2 6.77 17.93 0.33
N LEU A 3 6.00 16.91 0.72
CA LEU A 3 5.80 15.72 -0.10
C LEU A 3 4.85 16.03 -1.25
N GLU A 4 5.10 15.42 -2.40
CA GLU A 4 4.20 15.51 -3.55
C GLU A 4 2.90 14.77 -3.26
N THR A 5 1.80 15.28 -3.82
CA THR A 5 0.47 14.67 -3.74
C THR A 5 -0.05 14.36 -5.13
N ASN A 6 -0.84 13.28 -5.24
CA ASN A 6 -1.59 12.93 -6.44
C ASN A 6 -3.08 12.85 -6.10
N GLU A 7 -3.91 13.05 -7.10
CA GLU A 7 -5.32 12.66 -7.03
C GLU A 7 -5.40 11.12 -6.97
N PHE A 8 -6.19 10.59 -6.05
CA PHE A 8 -6.30 9.15 -5.83
C PHE A 8 -7.40 8.58 -6.73
N GLY A 9 -7.03 8.16 -7.94
CA GLY A 9 -7.99 7.76 -8.95
C GLY A 9 -9.10 8.81 -9.13
N ASN A 10 -10.33 8.35 -9.36
CA ASN A 10 -11.52 9.22 -9.49
C ASN A 10 -12.20 9.54 -8.14
N THR A 11 -11.52 9.35 -7.01
CA THR A 11 -12.11 9.53 -5.67
C THR A 11 -12.22 10.99 -5.23
N GLY A 12 -11.51 11.90 -5.87
CA GLY A 12 -11.36 13.29 -5.45
C GLY A 12 -10.46 13.51 -4.23
N LEU A 13 -9.82 12.45 -3.70
CA LEU A 13 -8.88 12.55 -2.58
C LEU A 13 -7.49 12.94 -3.10
N GLN A 14 -6.82 13.85 -2.37
CA GLN A 14 -5.43 14.23 -2.63
C GLN A 14 -4.52 13.49 -1.64
N VAL A 15 -3.86 12.43 -2.09
CA VAL A 15 -2.98 11.59 -1.25
C VAL A 15 -1.52 11.92 -1.47
N THR A 16 -0.71 11.84 -0.41
CA THR A 16 0.75 11.94 -0.56
C THR A 16 1.29 10.71 -1.30
N ARG A 17 2.22 10.93 -2.23
CA ARG A 17 2.83 9.86 -3.03
C ARG A 17 3.60 8.85 -2.19
N LEU A 18 4.04 9.23 -0.98
CA LEU A 18 4.53 8.35 0.06
C LEU A 18 3.45 8.22 1.14
N GLY A 19 2.98 7.00 1.38
CA GLY A 19 2.06 6.62 2.45
C GLY A 19 2.77 5.76 3.50
N TYR A 20 2.10 5.50 4.62
CA TYR A 20 2.59 4.64 5.67
C TYR A 20 1.83 3.31 5.71
N GLY A 21 2.57 2.19 5.62
CA GLY A 21 2.05 0.83 5.82
C GLY A 21 2.28 0.37 7.24
N ALA A 22 1.21 0.20 8.00
CA ALA A 22 1.27 -0.04 9.45
C ALA A 22 1.42 -1.53 9.84
N MET A 23 1.73 -2.41 8.91
CA MET A 23 1.90 -3.85 9.17
C MET A 23 2.97 -4.14 10.24
N GLU A 24 4.04 -3.36 10.28
CA GLU A 24 5.13 -3.55 11.26
C GLU A 24 4.72 -3.15 12.69
N LEU A 25 3.59 -2.46 12.87
CA LEU A 25 3.01 -2.15 14.19
C LEU A 25 2.23 -3.32 14.80
N ARG A 26 2.22 -4.50 14.15
CA ARG A 26 1.53 -5.69 14.66
C ARG A 26 2.02 -6.13 16.05
N GLU A 27 3.25 -5.79 16.40
CA GLU A 27 3.90 -6.11 17.66
C GLU A 27 5.00 -5.08 17.97
N GLY A 28 5.28 -4.86 19.24
CA GLY A 28 6.36 -3.99 19.69
C GLY A 28 5.94 -3.03 20.79
N PRO A 29 6.88 -2.20 21.27
CA PRO A 29 6.61 -1.21 22.32
C PRO A 29 5.60 -0.16 21.85
N GLU A 30 4.61 0.15 22.69
CA GLU A 30 3.58 1.15 22.36
C GLU A 30 4.16 2.57 22.22
N ASP A 31 5.18 2.93 23.00
CA ASP A 31 5.82 4.24 22.92
C ASP A 31 6.46 4.47 21.56
N LEU A 32 7.10 3.43 21.01
CA LEU A 32 7.66 3.48 19.66
C LEU A 32 6.56 3.71 18.60
N ALA A 33 5.43 3.04 18.74
CA ALA A 33 4.30 3.21 17.84
C ALA A 33 3.71 4.63 17.92
N ASN A 34 3.62 5.20 19.13
CA ASN A 34 3.19 6.58 19.34
C ASN A 34 4.09 7.57 18.62
N ASP A 35 5.40 7.47 18.85
CA ASP A 35 6.38 8.38 18.23
C ASP A 35 6.37 8.29 16.71
N LEU A 36 6.29 7.07 16.19
CA LEU A 36 6.29 6.83 14.75
C LEU A 36 5.00 7.33 14.10
N LEU A 37 3.82 7.03 14.66
CA LEU A 37 2.54 7.46 14.08
C LEU A 37 2.40 9.00 14.06
N ASN A 38 2.87 9.67 15.13
CA ASN A 38 2.92 11.13 15.13
C ASN A 38 3.95 11.66 14.13
N LEU A 39 5.14 11.07 14.03
CA LEU A 39 6.13 11.43 13.01
C LEU A 39 5.56 11.30 11.58
N VAL A 40 4.77 10.26 11.30
CA VAL A 40 4.10 10.08 10.00
C VAL A 40 3.27 11.31 9.66
N LEU A 41 2.35 11.72 10.55
CA LEU A 41 1.46 12.86 10.31
C LEU A 41 2.21 14.20 10.32
N ASP A 42 3.15 14.40 11.24
CA ASP A 42 3.95 15.62 11.34
C ASP A 42 4.85 15.83 10.11
N SER A 43 5.17 14.76 9.39
CA SER A 43 5.89 14.82 8.11
C SER A 43 5.00 15.20 6.93
N GLY A 44 3.69 15.36 7.15
CA GLY A 44 2.70 15.69 6.13
C GLY A 44 2.21 14.49 5.32
N ILE A 45 2.55 13.26 5.71
CA ILE A 45 2.00 12.05 5.11
C ILE A 45 0.53 11.94 5.53
N ASN A 46 -0.35 11.75 4.53
CA ASN A 46 -1.79 11.71 4.75
C ASN A 46 -2.47 10.41 4.29
N PHE A 47 -1.70 9.34 4.01
CA PHE A 47 -2.25 8.03 3.67
C PHE A 47 -1.66 6.95 4.59
N ILE A 48 -2.54 6.27 5.35
CA ILE A 48 -2.17 5.19 6.28
C ILE A 48 -2.94 3.93 5.91
N ASP A 49 -2.21 2.83 5.66
CA ASP A 49 -2.78 1.51 5.38
C ASP A 49 -2.52 0.55 6.54
N THR A 50 -3.56 -0.11 7.00
CA THR A 50 -3.52 -1.13 8.05
C THR A 50 -4.36 -2.35 7.68
N SER A 51 -4.58 -3.26 8.62
CA SER A 51 -5.50 -4.40 8.50
C SER A 51 -5.85 -4.95 9.88
N ILE A 52 -7.04 -5.52 10.00
CA ILE A 52 -7.49 -6.16 11.24
C ILE A 52 -6.61 -7.37 11.65
N ASP A 53 -5.94 -8.02 10.69
CA ASP A 53 -5.00 -9.13 10.94
C ASP A 53 -3.56 -8.69 11.22
N TYR A 54 -3.31 -7.38 11.31
CA TYR A 54 -1.99 -6.85 11.66
C TYR A 54 -1.85 -6.66 13.19
N GLY A 55 -2.20 -7.67 13.98
CA GLY A 55 -2.05 -7.67 15.44
C GLY A 55 -2.59 -6.42 16.11
N ASP A 56 -1.75 -5.67 16.81
CA ASP A 56 -2.14 -4.44 17.52
C ASP A 56 -2.22 -3.18 16.64
N SER A 57 -1.94 -3.26 15.33
CA SER A 57 -1.81 -2.09 14.45
C SER A 57 -3.01 -1.15 14.49
N GLU A 58 -4.24 -1.65 14.30
CA GLU A 58 -5.45 -0.83 14.35
C GLU A 58 -5.69 -0.21 15.74
N LYS A 59 -5.46 -0.99 16.81
CA LYS A 59 -5.57 -0.51 18.18
C LYS A 59 -4.59 0.62 18.48
N LEU A 60 -3.34 0.51 18.02
CA LEU A 60 -2.30 1.53 18.21
C LEU A 60 -2.62 2.81 17.42
N ILE A 61 -3.09 2.70 16.17
CA ILE A 61 -3.56 3.83 15.38
C ILE A 61 -4.71 4.54 16.11
N GLY A 62 -5.73 3.79 16.56
CA GLY A 62 -6.85 4.34 17.33
C GLY A 62 -6.48 4.92 18.68
N LYS A 63 -5.42 4.40 19.33
CA LYS A 63 -4.93 4.92 20.60
C LYS A 63 -4.20 6.25 20.46
N PHE A 64 -3.33 6.37 19.46
CA PHE A 64 -2.36 7.46 19.41
C PHE A 64 -2.71 8.59 18.45
N ILE A 65 -3.45 8.33 17.36
CA ILE A 65 -3.74 9.34 16.34
C ILE A 65 -5.22 9.49 15.95
N SER A 66 -6.16 8.81 16.62
CA SER A 66 -7.59 8.98 16.32
C SER A 66 -8.08 10.42 16.50
N HIS A 67 -7.49 11.19 17.42
CA HIS A 67 -7.80 12.60 17.63
C HIS A 67 -7.34 13.51 16.46
N ARG A 68 -6.49 12.99 15.57
CA ARG A 68 -5.98 13.63 14.35
C ARG A 68 -6.65 13.07 13.08
N ARG A 69 -7.82 12.41 13.22
CA ARG A 69 -8.48 11.65 12.13
C ARG A 69 -8.69 12.43 10.85
N SER A 70 -8.90 13.73 10.93
CA SER A 70 -9.09 14.61 9.77
C SER A 70 -7.83 14.92 8.98
N GLU A 71 -6.65 14.54 9.47
CA GLU A 71 -5.36 14.82 8.82
C GLU A 71 -4.94 13.73 7.83
N PHE A 72 -5.60 12.56 7.84
CA PHE A 72 -5.18 11.43 7.01
C PHE A 72 -6.36 10.60 6.47
N PHE A 73 -6.10 9.96 5.34
CA PHE A 73 -6.94 8.93 4.74
C PHE A 73 -6.54 7.57 5.32
N LEU A 74 -7.52 6.84 5.82
CA LEU A 74 -7.33 5.57 6.50
C LEU A 74 -7.85 4.43 5.67
N ALA A 75 -6.95 3.55 5.26
CA ALA A 75 -7.25 2.30 4.58
C ALA A 75 -7.09 1.12 5.54
N SER A 76 -8.06 0.21 5.55
CA SER A 76 -7.95 -1.08 6.23
C SER A 76 -8.37 -2.23 5.31
N LYS A 77 -8.33 -3.46 5.81
CA LYS A 77 -8.64 -4.66 5.01
C LYS A 77 -9.72 -5.49 5.69
N CYS A 78 -10.50 -6.21 4.87
CA CYS A 78 -11.53 -7.12 5.32
C CYS A 78 -11.41 -8.49 4.64
N GLY A 79 -12.18 -9.46 5.15
CA GLY A 79 -12.04 -10.85 4.73
C GLY A 79 -11.03 -11.63 5.57
N CYS A 80 -10.32 -10.99 6.49
CA CYS A 80 -9.43 -11.66 7.44
C CYS A 80 -10.25 -12.32 8.55
N PRO A 81 -9.78 -13.45 9.14
CA PRO A 81 -10.42 -14.03 10.30
C PRO A 81 -10.29 -13.09 11.51
N ILE A 82 -11.39 -12.97 12.29
CA ILE A 82 -11.43 -12.07 13.45
C ILE A 82 -10.94 -12.81 14.69
N GLY A 83 -9.84 -12.33 15.30
CA GLY A 83 -9.32 -12.87 16.57
C GLY A 83 -8.67 -14.25 16.45
N ALA A 84 -8.37 -14.71 15.26
CA ALA A 84 -7.72 -15.98 14.99
C ALA A 84 -6.73 -15.85 13.82
N GLU A 85 -5.73 -16.72 13.76
CA GLU A 85 -4.93 -16.96 12.57
C GLU A 85 -5.67 -17.94 11.65
N GLY A 86 -5.55 -17.78 10.35
CA GLY A 86 -6.15 -18.71 9.39
C GLY A 86 -6.38 -18.10 8.01
N ASP A 87 -7.05 -18.89 7.17
CA ASP A 87 -7.40 -18.46 5.82
C ASP A 87 -8.44 -17.32 5.84
N HIS A 88 -8.41 -16.49 4.82
CA HIS A 88 -9.36 -15.41 4.66
C HIS A 88 -10.79 -15.94 4.44
N ILE A 89 -11.77 -15.29 5.08
CA ILE A 89 -13.18 -15.66 5.09
C ILE A 89 -14.00 -14.52 4.48
N PHE A 90 -14.44 -14.71 3.23
CA PHE A 90 -15.20 -13.70 2.49
C PHE A 90 -16.72 -13.97 2.54
N THR A 91 -17.27 -14.08 3.75
CA THR A 91 -18.72 -14.14 3.98
C THR A 91 -19.23 -12.77 4.40
N LYS A 92 -20.51 -12.47 4.12
CA LYS A 92 -21.18 -11.23 4.54
C LYS A 92 -20.99 -10.98 6.04
N GLU A 93 -21.16 -12.01 6.86
CA GLU A 93 -21.03 -11.92 8.31
C GLU A 93 -19.60 -11.53 8.73
N ASN A 94 -18.57 -12.24 8.22
CA ASN A 94 -17.17 -11.96 8.60
C ASN A 94 -16.73 -10.58 8.12
N ILE A 95 -17.09 -10.17 6.89
CA ILE A 95 -16.77 -8.84 6.36
C ILE A 95 -17.40 -7.75 7.23
N THR A 96 -18.71 -7.87 7.53
CA THR A 96 -19.43 -6.87 8.32
C THR A 96 -18.87 -6.78 9.74
N ASN A 97 -18.66 -7.91 10.41
CA ASN A 97 -18.11 -7.97 11.75
C ASN A 97 -16.67 -7.45 11.80
N GLY A 98 -15.84 -7.80 10.81
CA GLY A 98 -14.46 -7.31 10.69
C GLY A 98 -14.40 -5.80 10.57
N ILE A 99 -15.19 -5.19 9.67
CA ILE A 99 -15.23 -3.74 9.50
C ILE A 99 -15.74 -3.04 10.79
N ASN A 100 -16.78 -3.57 11.43
CA ASN A 100 -17.25 -3.00 12.71
C ASN A 100 -16.18 -3.11 13.81
N GLN A 101 -15.42 -4.19 13.86
CA GLN A 101 -14.31 -4.35 14.80
C GLN A 101 -13.17 -3.37 14.48
N SER A 102 -12.80 -3.19 13.20
CA SER A 102 -11.80 -2.21 12.77
C SER A 102 -12.19 -0.80 13.20
N LEU A 103 -13.43 -0.37 12.95
CA LEU A 103 -13.92 0.94 13.38
C LEU A 103 -13.81 1.15 14.89
N LYS A 104 -14.12 0.12 15.69
CA LYS A 104 -13.97 0.16 17.14
C LYS A 104 -12.51 0.28 17.59
N LEU A 105 -11.60 -0.51 17.00
CA LEU A 105 -10.17 -0.49 17.33
C LEU A 105 -9.53 0.84 16.93
N LEU A 106 -9.85 1.33 15.75
CA LEU A 106 -9.36 2.59 15.18
C LEU A 106 -10.00 3.83 15.81
N LYS A 107 -11.07 3.67 16.62
CA LYS A 107 -11.83 4.74 17.26
C LYS A 107 -12.30 5.81 16.25
N THR A 108 -12.92 5.36 15.18
CA THR A 108 -13.46 6.20 14.12
C THR A 108 -14.81 5.67 13.65
N ASP A 109 -15.65 6.54 13.11
CA ASP A 109 -16.96 6.16 12.57
C ASP A 109 -16.90 5.68 11.12
N TYR A 110 -15.79 5.93 10.44
CA TYR A 110 -15.64 5.53 9.04
C TYR A 110 -14.17 5.22 8.65
N LEU A 111 -14.02 4.36 7.66
CA LEU A 111 -12.79 4.17 6.89
C LEU A 111 -12.88 4.95 5.58
N ASP A 112 -11.77 5.53 5.12
CA ASP A 112 -11.74 6.10 3.76
C ASP A 112 -11.75 5.00 2.71
N LEU A 113 -10.99 3.93 2.93
CA LEU A 113 -10.94 2.78 2.04
C LEU A 113 -10.99 1.47 2.81
N VAL A 114 -11.85 0.54 2.40
CA VAL A 114 -11.75 -0.87 2.81
C VAL A 114 -11.33 -1.72 1.63
N GLN A 115 -10.40 -2.63 1.84
CA GLN A 115 -9.85 -3.49 0.80
C GLN A 115 -10.13 -4.96 1.11
N LEU A 116 -10.61 -5.72 0.13
CA LEU A 116 -10.59 -7.18 0.23
C LEU A 116 -9.13 -7.66 0.31
N HIS A 117 -8.82 -8.48 1.30
CA HIS A 117 -7.46 -8.92 1.56
C HIS A 117 -7.13 -10.20 0.78
N ASN A 118 -6.57 -10.03 -0.41
CA ASN A 118 -6.09 -11.09 -1.28
C ASN A 118 -7.15 -12.15 -1.66
N PRO A 119 -8.36 -11.73 -2.10
CA PRO A 119 -9.41 -12.66 -2.50
C PRO A 119 -9.06 -13.33 -3.84
N ILE A 120 -9.62 -14.53 -4.06
CA ILE A 120 -9.69 -15.14 -5.39
C ILE A 120 -10.99 -14.72 -6.07
N LYS A 121 -11.00 -14.71 -7.41
CA LYS A 121 -12.15 -14.25 -8.21
C LYS A 121 -13.47 -14.91 -7.82
N ASN A 122 -13.51 -16.24 -7.82
CA ASN A 122 -14.74 -17.01 -7.59
C ASN A 122 -15.39 -16.66 -6.25
N VAL A 123 -14.58 -16.47 -5.20
CA VAL A 123 -15.09 -16.13 -3.86
C VAL A 123 -15.78 -14.75 -3.87
N VAL A 124 -15.25 -13.80 -4.65
CA VAL A 124 -15.84 -12.46 -4.77
C VAL A 124 -17.19 -12.52 -5.50
N GLU A 125 -17.30 -13.37 -6.54
CA GLU A 125 -18.51 -13.50 -7.34
C GLU A 125 -19.61 -14.33 -6.62
N GLU A 126 -19.22 -15.40 -5.90
CA GLU A 126 -20.18 -16.40 -5.37
C GLU A 126 -20.77 -15.97 -4.00
N ASN A 127 -20.11 -15.14 -3.22
CA ASN A 127 -20.48 -14.86 -1.82
C ASN A 127 -21.14 -13.48 -1.60
N ASP A 128 -21.71 -12.87 -2.61
CA ASP A 128 -22.31 -11.52 -2.53
C ASP A 128 -21.36 -10.47 -1.89
N VAL A 129 -20.05 -10.68 -2.03
CA VAL A 129 -19.03 -9.85 -1.38
C VAL A 129 -19.13 -8.40 -1.80
N ILE A 130 -19.33 -8.16 -3.11
CA ILE A 130 -19.45 -6.80 -3.66
C ILE A 130 -20.70 -6.12 -3.10
N GLN A 131 -21.85 -6.80 -3.11
CA GLN A 131 -23.08 -6.23 -2.57
C GLN A 131 -22.94 -5.91 -1.07
N THR A 132 -22.27 -6.78 -0.32
CA THR A 132 -21.97 -6.55 1.10
C THR A 132 -21.15 -5.26 1.31
N LEU A 133 -20.10 -5.05 0.49
CA LEU A 133 -19.29 -3.83 0.57
C LEU A 133 -20.08 -2.58 0.19
N LEU A 134 -20.94 -2.66 -0.82
CA LEU A 134 -21.82 -1.57 -1.24
C LEU A 134 -22.83 -1.20 -0.17
N ASP A 135 -23.42 -2.20 0.51
CA ASP A 135 -24.33 -1.99 1.65
C ASP A 135 -23.63 -1.22 2.77
N ILE A 136 -22.41 -1.64 3.14
CA ILE A 136 -21.56 -1.00 4.18
C ILE A 136 -21.16 0.42 3.78
N LYS A 137 -20.88 0.64 2.48
CA LYS A 137 -20.64 1.98 1.91
C LYS A 137 -21.88 2.86 2.02
N GLN A 138 -23.06 2.32 1.74
CA GLN A 138 -24.33 3.03 1.90
C GLN A 138 -24.64 3.38 3.37
N GLU A 139 -24.22 2.54 4.31
CA GLU A 139 -24.29 2.81 5.76
C GLU A 139 -23.35 3.94 6.21
N GLY A 140 -22.45 4.43 5.35
CA GLY A 140 -21.47 5.46 5.66
C GLY A 140 -20.25 4.97 6.44
N LYS A 141 -20.10 3.69 6.67
CA LYS A 141 -18.96 3.10 7.40
C LYS A 141 -17.67 3.07 6.58
N VAL A 142 -17.78 3.05 5.26
CA VAL A 142 -16.64 3.15 4.32
C VAL A 142 -16.97 4.13 3.20
N ARG A 143 -15.99 4.91 2.76
CA ARG A 143 -16.17 5.87 1.65
C ARG A 143 -15.92 5.20 0.30
N PHE A 144 -14.87 4.37 0.22
CA PHE A 144 -14.41 3.71 -0.99
C PHE A 144 -14.13 2.23 -0.72
N ILE A 145 -14.30 1.40 -1.76
CA ILE A 145 -14.03 -0.04 -1.71
C ILE A 145 -12.89 -0.41 -2.66
N GLY A 146 -12.05 -1.35 -2.28
CA GLY A 146 -10.91 -1.77 -3.07
C GLY A 146 -10.50 -3.21 -2.84
N THR A 147 -9.41 -3.60 -3.44
CA THR A 147 -8.80 -4.91 -3.18
C THR A 147 -7.28 -4.81 -3.15
N SER A 148 -6.65 -5.50 -2.19
CA SER A 148 -5.23 -5.80 -2.18
C SER A 148 -5.04 -7.18 -2.76
N SER A 149 -4.50 -7.31 -3.97
CA SER A 149 -4.51 -8.57 -4.71
C SER A 149 -3.23 -8.76 -5.52
N VAL A 150 -3.05 -9.98 -6.03
CA VAL A 150 -1.94 -10.39 -6.88
C VAL A 150 -2.47 -11.16 -8.11
N LEU A 151 -1.63 -11.37 -9.10
CA LEU A 151 -1.96 -12.25 -10.23
C LEU A 151 -2.27 -13.69 -9.74
N PRO A 152 -3.17 -14.43 -10.39
CA PRO A 152 -3.98 -13.99 -11.55
C PRO A 152 -5.21 -13.15 -11.19
N ALA A 153 -5.68 -13.21 -9.93
CA ALA A 153 -6.94 -12.63 -9.49
C ALA A 153 -7.01 -11.10 -9.67
N LEU A 154 -5.88 -10.39 -9.53
CA LEU A 154 -5.84 -8.94 -9.70
C LEU A 154 -6.35 -8.48 -11.08
N SER A 155 -5.97 -9.20 -12.15
CA SER A 155 -6.44 -8.89 -13.50
C SER A 155 -7.97 -9.01 -13.61
N ASP A 156 -8.54 -10.05 -13.02
CA ASP A 156 -9.99 -10.26 -12.98
C ASP A 156 -10.68 -9.14 -12.19
N HIS A 157 -10.14 -8.78 -11.02
CA HIS A 157 -10.70 -7.73 -10.17
C HIS A 157 -10.71 -6.35 -10.86
N ILE A 158 -9.67 -6.02 -11.63
CA ILE A 158 -9.64 -4.78 -12.43
C ILE A 158 -10.79 -4.80 -13.47
N ASN A 159 -11.00 -5.93 -14.13
CA ASN A 159 -12.06 -6.08 -15.15
C ASN A 159 -13.48 -6.02 -14.57
N MET A 160 -13.68 -6.27 -13.27
CA MET A 160 -15.00 -6.13 -12.63
C MET A 160 -15.50 -4.68 -12.61
N SER A 161 -14.61 -3.69 -12.70
CA SER A 161 -14.97 -2.25 -12.75
C SER A 161 -15.85 -1.76 -11.59
N VAL A 162 -15.74 -2.38 -10.42
CA VAL A 162 -16.52 -2.06 -9.21
C VAL A 162 -15.67 -1.48 -8.08
N PHE A 163 -14.35 -1.63 -8.15
CA PHE A 163 -13.44 -1.18 -7.11
C PHE A 163 -12.94 0.24 -7.37
N ASP A 164 -12.96 1.06 -6.33
CA ASP A 164 -12.46 2.43 -6.35
C ASP A 164 -10.91 2.48 -6.25
N ALA A 165 -10.26 1.40 -5.77
CA ALA A 165 -8.81 1.34 -5.60
C ALA A 165 -8.23 -0.08 -5.64
N PHE A 166 -6.95 -0.18 -6.05
CA PHE A 166 -6.18 -1.43 -6.07
C PHE A 166 -4.85 -1.26 -5.33
N GLN A 167 -4.56 -2.18 -4.40
CA GLN A 167 -3.26 -2.28 -3.77
C GLN A 167 -2.45 -3.39 -4.44
N ILE A 168 -1.35 -3.01 -5.09
CA ILE A 168 -0.59 -3.82 -6.05
C ILE A 168 0.86 -3.96 -5.58
N PRO A 169 1.45 -5.18 -5.54
CA PRO A 169 2.88 -5.32 -5.29
C PRO A 169 3.70 -4.87 -6.50
N TYR A 170 4.67 -3.97 -6.26
CA TYR A 170 5.59 -3.52 -7.29
C TYR A 170 6.85 -2.91 -6.69
N SER A 171 7.98 -3.19 -7.30
CA SER A 171 9.26 -2.54 -7.05
C SER A 171 10.17 -2.71 -8.27
N ALA A 172 11.35 -2.07 -8.28
CA ALA A 172 12.37 -2.35 -9.28
C ALA A 172 12.72 -3.84 -9.36
N LEU A 173 12.76 -4.53 -8.22
CA LEU A 173 13.16 -5.94 -8.12
C LEU A 173 12.02 -6.94 -8.35
N ASN A 174 10.77 -6.45 -8.38
CA ASN A 174 9.57 -7.23 -8.69
C ASN A 174 8.63 -6.40 -9.56
N ARG A 175 8.67 -6.63 -10.88
CA ARG A 175 7.92 -5.88 -11.88
C ARG A 175 6.76 -6.67 -12.49
N GLU A 176 6.44 -7.82 -11.93
CA GLU A 176 5.43 -8.74 -12.46
C GLU A 176 4.08 -8.04 -12.73
N HIS A 177 3.65 -7.15 -11.82
CA HIS A 177 2.37 -6.46 -11.87
C HIS A 177 2.41 -5.07 -12.54
N GLU A 178 3.54 -4.64 -13.11
CA GLU A 178 3.72 -3.27 -13.64
C GLU A 178 2.62 -2.85 -14.62
N LYS A 179 2.23 -3.72 -15.56
CA LYS A 179 1.15 -3.42 -16.52
C LYS A 179 -0.22 -3.28 -15.88
N LEU A 180 -0.45 -3.96 -14.76
CA LEU A 180 -1.73 -3.91 -14.04
C LEU A 180 -1.90 -2.60 -13.28
N ILE A 181 -0.81 -1.92 -12.88
CA ILE A 181 -0.87 -0.56 -12.33
C ILE A 181 -1.49 0.37 -13.38
N THR A 182 -0.97 0.32 -14.61
CA THR A 182 -1.50 1.10 -15.74
C THR A 182 -2.96 0.74 -16.05
N SER A 183 -3.32 -0.54 -15.99
CA SER A 183 -4.69 -0.98 -16.22
C SER A 183 -5.66 -0.48 -15.14
N ALA A 184 -5.26 -0.54 -13.87
CA ALA A 184 -6.03 -0.03 -12.74
C ALA A 184 -6.23 1.49 -12.84
N SER A 185 -5.17 2.25 -13.11
CA SER A 185 -5.26 3.70 -13.32
C SER A 185 -6.19 4.06 -14.47
N LYS A 186 -6.11 3.36 -15.61
CA LYS A 186 -7.00 3.58 -16.77
C LYS A 186 -8.46 3.28 -16.49
N SER A 187 -8.77 2.40 -15.53
CA SER A 187 -10.15 2.18 -15.07
C SER A 187 -10.69 3.31 -14.19
N GLY A 188 -9.86 4.28 -13.83
CA GLY A 188 -10.18 5.38 -12.92
C GLY A 188 -9.99 5.04 -11.45
N ALA A 189 -9.45 3.85 -11.13
CA ALA A 189 -9.22 3.42 -9.76
C ALA A 189 -7.90 4.01 -9.20
N GLY A 190 -7.88 4.30 -7.91
CA GLY A 190 -6.68 4.70 -7.20
C GLY A 190 -5.67 3.54 -7.11
N THR A 191 -4.39 3.86 -7.24
CA THR A 191 -3.31 2.87 -7.21
C THR A 191 -2.46 3.02 -5.95
N ILE A 192 -2.39 1.96 -5.17
CA ILE A 192 -1.57 1.85 -3.96
C ILE A 192 -0.48 0.82 -4.23
N ILE A 193 0.77 1.22 -4.14
CA ILE A 193 1.88 0.27 -4.31
C ILE A 193 2.36 -0.20 -2.94
N ARG A 194 2.46 -1.51 -2.79
CA ARG A 194 3.11 -2.16 -1.63
C ARG A 194 4.40 -2.87 -2.05
N GLY A 195 5.32 -2.98 -1.12
CA GLY A 195 6.61 -3.64 -1.35
C GLY A 195 7.60 -2.82 -2.18
N GLY A 196 7.38 -1.52 -2.37
CA GLY A 196 8.18 -0.64 -3.22
C GLY A 196 9.68 -0.59 -2.91
N VAL A 197 10.08 -0.97 -1.72
CA VAL A 197 11.50 -1.05 -1.29
C VAL A 197 11.96 -2.50 -1.03
N SER A 198 11.22 -3.52 -1.49
CA SER A 198 11.54 -4.95 -1.34
C SER A 198 12.02 -5.34 0.07
N LYS A 199 11.31 -4.85 1.10
CA LYS A 199 11.62 -5.04 2.54
C LYS A 199 12.94 -4.42 3.01
N GLY A 200 13.57 -3.59 2.20
CA GLY A 200 14.89 -3.01 2.48
C GLY A 200 16.04 -4.02 2.29
N GLU A 201 17.27 -3.51 2.20
CA GLU A 201 18.45 -4.33 1.94
C GLU A 201 18.71 -5.38 3.04
N PHE A 202 18.30 -5.11 4.27
CA PHE A 202 18.43 -6.03 5.40
C PHE A 202 17.41 -7.17 5.42
N GLY A 203 16.31 -7.03 4.69
CA GLY A 203 15.29 -8.08 4.54
C GLY A 203 15.64 -9.14 3.49
N ARG A 204 16.90 -9.27 3.13
CA ARG A 204 17.50 -10.09 2.06
C ARG A 204 16.65 -11.28 1.65
N ASN A 205 15.84 -11.07 0.63
CA ASN A 205 15.27 -12.15 -0.16
C ASN A 205 16.12 -12.27 -1.46
N ARG A 206 15.90 -13.34 -2.23
CA ARG A 206 16.62 -13.57 -3.50
C ARG A 206 16.43 -12.45 -4.52
N GLU A 207 15.42 -11.59 -4.36
CA GLU A 207 15.15 -10.47 -5.25
C GLU A 207 16.29 -9.44 -5.22
N TRP A 208 16.97 -9.25 -4.07
CA TRP A 208 18.10 -8.32 -3.97
C TRP A 208 19.31 -8.72 -4.83
N ASP A 209 19.46 -9.98 -5.19
CA ASP A 209 20.48 -10.41 -6.15
C ASP A 209 20.26 -9.75 -7.51
N ASN A 210 19.02 -9.43 -7.87
CA ASN A 210 18.68 -8.76 -9.12
C ASN A 210 19.20 -7.32 -9.17
N PHE A 211 19.37 -6.65 -8.06
CA PHE A 211 19.95 -5.31 -8.01
C PHE A 211 21.37 -5.32 -8.59
N SER A 212 22.23 -6.20 -8.08
CA SER A 212 23.61 -6.33 -8.55
C SER A 212 23.69 -6.96 -9.95
N LYS A 213 22.88 -7.99 -10.25
CA LYS A 213 22.85 -8.61 -11.59
C LYS A 213 22.44 -7.65 -12.68
N SER A 214 21.63 -6.64 -12.36
CA SER A 214 21.20 -5.59 -13.29
C SER A 214 22.14 -4.39 -13.31
N ASN A 215 23.27 -4.44 -12.60
CA ASN A 215 24.22 -3.33 -12.45
C ASN A 215 23.53 -1.99 -12.10
N LEU A 216 22.53 -2.03 -11.20
CA LEU A 216 21.82 -0.83 -10.78
C LEU A 216 22.69 0.08 -9.91
N ASP A 217 23.75 -0.45 -9.28
CA ASP A 217 24.70 0.33 -8.52
C ASP A 217 25.32 1.48 -9.34
N ASP A 218 25.48 1.30 -10.64
CA ASP A 218 26.02 2.33 -11.55
C ASP A 218 25.05 3.51 -11.78
N LEU A 219 23.78 3.36 -11.39
CA LEU A 219 22.74 4.35 -11.60
C LEU A 219 22.41 5.16 -10.34
N LEU A 220 23.04 4.84 -9.21
CA LEU A 220 22.84 5.56 -7.95
C LEU A 220 23.49 6.94 -8.02
N ASP A 221 22.80 7.92 -7.42
CA ASP A 221 23.44 9.21 -7.14
C ASP A 221 24.53 9.04 -6.07
N GLU A 222 25.48 9.97 -6.00
CA GLU A 222 26.53 9.94 -4.98
C GLU A 222 25.95 9.90 -3.56
N GLY A 223 26.35 8.88 -2.79
CA GLY A 223 25.86 8.66 -1.43
C GLY A 223 24.43 8.16 -1.31
N GLU A 224 23.79 7.76 -2.41
CA GLU A 224 22.46 7.19 -2.40
C GLU A 224 22.49 5.71 -1.97
N SER A 225 21.62 5.34 -1.02
CA SER A 225 21.46 3.92 -0.67
C SER A 225 20.64 3.19 -1.73
N ARG A 226 20.87 1.87 -1.86
CA ARG A 226 20.07 1.01 -2.75
C ARG A 226 18.57 1.07 -2.43
N THR A 227 18.21 1.13 -1.14
CA THR A 227 16.82 1.26 -0.70
C THR A 227 16.21 2.60 -1.14
N SER A 228 16.99 3.70 -1.05
CA SER A 228 16.57 5.01 -1.56
C SER A 228 16.32 4.97 -3.07
N PHE A 229 17.21 4.36 -3.83
CA PHE A 229 17.03 4.18 -5.28
C PHE A 229 15.75 3.38 -5.60
N LEU A 230 15.48 2.27 -4.87
CA LEU A 230 14.27 1.49 -5.07
C LEU A 230 13.00 2.31 -4.79
N LEU A 231 12.99 3.12 -3.74
CA LEU A 231 11.86 3.98 -3.44
C LEU A 231 11.64 5.02 -4.55
N ARG A 232 12.70 5.68 -5.02
CA ARG A 232 12.62 6.64 -6.12
C ARG A 232 12.18 5.97 -7.43
N PHE A 233 12.69 4.75 -7.71
CA PHE A 233 12.24 3.97 -8.87
C PHE A 233 10.73 3.69 -8.79
N THR A 234 10.24 3.25 -7.65
CA THR A 234 8.81 2.98 -7.43
C THR A 234 7.98 4.26 -7.61
N LEU A 235 8.42 5.37 -7.01
CA LEU A 235 7.79 6.68 -7.15
C LEU A 235 7.84 7.21 -8.59
N SER A 236 8.74 6.71 -9.44
CA SER A 236 8.85 7.13 -10.85
C SER A 236 7.79 6.50 -11.76
N HIS A 237 7.01 5.52 -11.27
CA HIS A 237 5.92 4.96 -12.08
C HIS A 237 4.83 6.02 -12.30
N PRO A 238 4.48 6.35 -13.57
CA PRO A 238 3.62 7.50 -13.88
C PRO A 238 2.19 7.35 -13.36
N GLU A 239 1.67 6.14 -13.29
CA GLU A 239 0.32 5.84 -12.83
C GLU A 239 0.26 5.38 -11.36
N LEU A 240 1.27 5.71 -10.56
CA LEU A 240 1.28 5.47 -9.13
C LEU A 240 0.69 6.68 -8.40
N ASP A 241 -0.37 6.48 -7.61
CA ASP A 241 -0.91 7.54 -6.76
C ASP A 241 -0.19 7.61 -5.42
N THR A 242 -0.03 6.45 -4.75
CA THR A 242 0.73 6.37 -3.50
C THR A 242 1.48 5.05 -3.37
N THR A 243 2.64 5.06 -2.73
CA THR A 243 3.32 3.84 -2.27
C THR A 243 3.40 3.83 -0.77
N ILE A 244 3.02 2.70 -0.17
CA ILE A 244 3.11 2.53 1.27
C ILE A 244 4.45 1.88 1.66
N VAL A 245 5.15 2.49 2.59
CA VAL A 245 6.35 1.92 3.21
C VAL A 245 6.07 1.65 4.68
N GLY A 246 6.45 0.44 5.14
CA GLY A 246 6.30 0.00 6.52
C GLY A 246 7.66 -0.13 7.19
N THR A 247 7.78 0.45 8.37
CA THR A 247 8.91 0.25 9.28
C THR A 247 8.50 0.65 10.69
N LYS A 248 9.09 0.02 11.71
CA LYS A 248 9.01 0.46 13.10
C LYS A 248 10.26 1.24 13.56
N ASN A 249 11.22 1.43 12.66
CA ASN A 249 12.43 2.22 12.92
C ASN A 249 12.23 3.66 12.43
N THR A 250 12.21 4.62 13.34
CA THR A 250 12.01 6.05 13.04
C THR A 250 13.09 6.63 12.13
N GLU A 251 14.35 6.17 12.25
CA GLU A 251 15.43 6.66 11.38
C GLU A 251 15.27 6.16 9.93
N HIS A 252 14.90 4.88 9.74
CA HIS A 252 14.55 4.38 8.40
C HIS A 252 13.35 5.14 7.81
N PHE A 253 12.38 5.51 8.66
CA PHE A 253 11.22 6.26 8.20
C PHE A 253 11.60 7.68 7.78
N LYS A 254 12.44 8.38 8.56
CA LYS A 254 13.01 9.68 8.19
C LYS A 254 13.79 9.63 6.88
N GLU A 255 14.56 8.56 6.66
CA GLU A 255 15.26 8.34 5.39
C GLU A 255 14.29 8.18 4.21
N ASN A 256 13.19 7.43 4.38
CA ASN A 256 12.15 7.29 3.35
C ASN A 256 11.50 8.65 3.04
N ILE A 257 11.20 9.48 4.03
CA ILE A 257 10.68 10.84 3.84
C ILE A 257 11.69 11.71 3.07
N LYS A 258 12.96 11.69 3.49
CA LYS A 258 14.03 12.41 2.80
C LYS A 258 14.16 11.98 1.35
N THR A 259 14.10 10.67 1.09
CA THR A 259 14.16 10.08 -0.25
C THR A 259 12.98 10.55 -1.11
N ALA A 260 11.75 10.44 -0.61
CA ALA A 260 10.56 10.88 -1.33
C ALA A 260 10.60 12.39 -1.63
N SER A 261 11.14 13.19 -0.71
CA SER A 261 11.31 14.64 -0.90
C SER A 261 12.38 15.03 -1.94
N ARG A 262 13.30 14.12 -2.28
CA ARG A 262 14.25 14.31 -3.41
C ARG A 262 13.56 14.20 -4.77
N GLY A 263 12.36 13.62 -4.81
CA GLY A 263 11.60 13.38 -6.02
C GLY A 263 11.98 12.09 -6.75
N ILE A 264 11.40 11.91 -7.91
CA ILE A 264 11.54 10.73 -8.76
C ILE A 264 12.91 10.65 -9.44
N LEU A 265 13.23 9.50 -10.02
CA LEU A 265 14.38 9.36 -10.92
C LEU A 265 14.17 10.20 -12.20
N SER A 266 15.25 10.69 -12.80
CA SER A 266 15.14 11.27 -14.14
C SER A 266 14.63 10.21 -15.15
N ALA A 267 13.92 10.64 -16.19
CA ALA A 267 13.36 9.73 -17.17
C ALA A 267 14.42 8.80 -17.77
N ASN A 268 15.63 9.31 -18.05
CA ASN A 268 16.73 8.52 -18.60
C ASN A 268 17.20 7.43 -17.64
N ILE A 269 17.34 7.74 -16.34
CA ILE A 269 17.76 6.77 -15.32
C ILE A 269 16.65 5.73 -15.09
N TYR A 270 15.39 6.15 -15.04
CA TYR A 270 14.26 5.23 -14.86
C TYR A 270 14.17 4.22 -16.02
N GLU A 271 14.23 4.69 -17.26
CA GLU A 271 14.15 3.81 -18.44
C GLU A 271 15.40 2.91 -18.58
N GLU A 272 16.59 3.43 -18.27
CA GLU A 272 17.81 2.60 -18.27
C GLU A 272 17.73 1.51 -17.19
N ALA A 273 17.24 1.82 -15.99
CA ALA A 273 17.03 0.83 -14.93
C ALA A 273 16.03 -0.25 -15.39
N LYS A 274 14.90 0.13 -15.98
CA LYS A 274 13.91 -0.81 -16.53
C LYS A 274 14.51 -1.73 -17.59
N LYS A 275 15.32 -1.18 -18.47
CA LYS A 275 16.01 -1.95 -19.53
C LYS A 275 16.98 -2.97 -18.94
N ARG A 276 17.84 -2.57 -17.99
CA ARG A 276 18.80 -3.46 -17.32
C ARG A 276 18.09 -4.58 -16.55
N LEU A 277 17.03 -4.25 -15.82
CA LEU A 277 16.21 -5.21 -15.10
C LEU A 277 15.56 -6.22 -16.06
N THR A 278 15.01 -5.78 -17.18
CA THR A 278 14.41 -6.65 -18.19
C THR A 278 15.43 -7.61 -18.78
N LEU A 279 16.65 -7.15 -19.11
CA LEU A 279 17.75 -7.99 -19.61
C LEU A 279 18.19 -9.03 -18.55
N SER A 280 18.02 -8.75 -17.27
CA SER A 280 18.34 -9.67 -16.17
C SER A 280 17.16 -10.58 -15.78
N GLY A 281 16.04 -10.55 -16.52
CA GLY A 281 14.88 -11.40 -16.29
C GLY A 281 13.82 -10.82 -15.34
N VAL A 282 13.96 -9.55 -14.91
CA VAL A 282 12.97 -8.86 -14.10
C VAL A 282 12.07 -8.01 -14.99
N SER A 283 10.97 -8.55 -15.45
CA SER A 283 10.08 -7.92 -16.42
C SER A 283 8.61 -8.03 -16.02
N PRO A 284 7.74 -7.14 -16.54
CA PRO A 284 6.31 -7.32 -16.43
C PRO A 284 5.85 -8.63 -17.07
N VAL A 285 4.82 -9.25 -16.48
CA VAL A 285 4.13 -10.38 -17.14
C VAL A 285 3.19 -9.84 -18.21
N ASN A 286 3.01 -10.63 -19.27
CA ASN A 286 2.12 -10.29 -20.40
C ASN A 286 0.65 -10.55 -20.06
#